data_db2af9689db82044c7760158cbfe0f17
#
_entry.id   db2af9689db82044c7760158cbfe0f17
#
_cell.length_a   1.000
_cell.length_b   1.000
_cell.length_c   1.000
_cell.angle_alpha   90.00
_cell.angle_beta   90.00
_cell.angle_gamma   90.00
#
_symmetry.space_group_name_H-M   'P 1'
#
loop_
_entity.id
_entity.type
_entity.pdbx_description
1 polymer ?
#
loop_
_entity_poly.entity_id
_entity_poly.type
_entity_poly.pdbx_seq_one_letter_code
_entity_poly.pdbx_strand_id
1 'polypeptide(L)'
;KRVDKTFPEKVASVIQKTYDDKLVVSMISSQIDADRMDYLLRDAYYTGVSYGHFDMERILRVMRPTEDQVVVKVTGMHAVEDYIMSRYQMYWQVYFHPVTRSAEVILTKIFKRVKYLYKDGYAFQIEPTLLLPLFKGNVDIDSYLQLDESVVNYYFQRWQYETDPILSDLCDRFMNRRLFKYIEYDPEREKSKLDKLEELFERANIDSTYYLTIDSSKDLPYDVYRKGK
;
A
#
# COMPACT_ATOMS: atom_id res chain seq x y z
N LYS A 1 -20.43 -24.44 6.33
CA LYS A 1 -21.29 -25.18 7.31
C LYS A 1 -20.64 -25.37 8.69
N ARG A 2 -19.43 -24.89 8.93
CA ARG A 2 -18.68 -25.09 10.20
C ARG A 2 -18.62 -23.87 11.09
N VAL A 3 -19.13 -22.76 10.65
CA VAL A 3 -19.10 -21.48 11.37
C VAL A 3 -20.52 -20.93 11.46
N ASP A 4 -20.80 -20.22 12.54
CA ASP A 4 -22.07 -19.51 12.76
C ASP A 4 -22.40 -18.63 11.53
N LYS A 5 -23.68 -18.60 11.13
CA LYS A 5 -24.14 -17.79 9.99
C LYS A 5 -23.90 -16.30 10.16
N THR A 6 -23.79 -15.82 11.40
CA THR A 6 -23.51 -14.43 11.74
C THR A 6 -22.02 -14.13 11.84
N PHE A 7 -21.14 -15.11 11.58
CA PHE A 7 -19.70 -14.94 11.69
C PHE A 7 -19.13 -13.90 10.72
N PRO A 8 -19.55 -13.86 9.43
CA PRO A 8 -19.06 -12.85 8.50
C PRO A 8 -19.38 -11.41 8.95
N GLU A 9 -20.60 -11.19 9.48
CA GLU A 9 -21.02 -9.90 9.99
C GLU A 9 -20.22 -9.51 11.24
N LYS A 10 -19.93 -10.47 12.14
CA LYS A 10 -19.06 -10.25 13.30
C LYS A 10 -17.64 -9.87 12.86
N VAL A 11 -17.07 -10.57 11.91
CA VAL A 11 -15.74 -10.24 11.36
C VAL A 11 -15.74 -8.83 10.74
N ALA A 12 -16.75 -8.52 9.94
CA ALA A 12 -16.90 -7.19 9.33
C ALA A 12 -16.98 -6.10 10.41
N SER A 13 -17.75 -6.31 11.49
CA SER A 13 -17.89 -5.33 12.56
C SER A 13 -16.60 -5.14 13.37
N VAL A 14 -15.77 -6.19 13.54
CA VAL A 14 -14.43 -6.06 14.15
C VAL A 14 -13.53 -5.20 13.27
N ILE A 15 -13.48 -5.46 11.97
CA ILE A 15 -12.67 -4.69 11.01
C ILE A 15 -13.14 -3.23 10.96
N GLN A 16 -14.46 -2.99 10.97
CA GLN A 16 -15.07 -1.66 10.99
C GLN A 16 -14.97 -0.96 12.36
N LYS A 17 -14.46 -1.64 13.39
CA LYS A 17 -14.36 -1.14 14.79
C LYS A 17 -15.69 -0.84 15.44
N THR A 18 -16.75 -1.51 14.99
CA THR A 18 -18.13 -1.38 15.53
C THR A 18 -18.56 -2.57 16.38
N TYR A 19 -17.69 -3.57 16.56
CA TYR A 19 -17.94 -4.73 17.40
C TYR A 19 -18.02 -4.35 18.88
N ASP A 20 -18.95 -4.97 19.60
CA ASP A 20 -19.24 -4.61 21.00
C ASP A 20 -18.06 -4.86 21.95
N ASP A 21 -17.33 -5.97 21.74
CA ASP A 21 -16.13 -6.27 22.52
C ASP A 21 -14.93 -5.46 22.00
N LYS A 22 -14.64 -4.38 22.71
CA LYS A 22 -13.53 -3.47 22.38
C LYS A 22 -12.17 -4.11 22.55
N LEU A 23 -12.05 -5.12 23.43
CA LEU A 23 -10.80 -5.87 23.56
C LEU A 23 -10.47 -6.60 22.26
N VAL A 24 -11.44 -7.28 21.65
CA VAL A 24 -11.27 -7.96 20.36
C VAL A 24 -10.89 -6.95 19.27
N VAL A 25 -11.57 -5.80 19.23
CA VAL A 25 -11.21 -4.72 18.29
C VAL A 25 -9.78 -4.23 18.51
N SER A 26 -9.35 -4.07 19.76
CA SER A 26 -7.99 -3.64 20.11
C SER A 26 -6.91 -4.63 19.66
N MET A 27 -7.19 -5.93 19.73
CA MET A 27 -6.26 -6.97 19.28
C MET A 27 -6.02 -6.94 17.76
N ILE A 28 -6.99 -6.45 16.98
CA ILE A 28 -6.98 -6.46 15.51
C ILE A 28 -6.67 -5.06 14.93
N SER A 29 -6.93 -4.00 15.69
CA SER A 29 -6.87 -2.62 15.16
C SER A 29 -6.35 -1.64 16.21
N SER A 30 -5.17 -1.87 16.76
CA SER A 30 -4.48 -0.95 17.69
C SER A 30 -3.09 -0.60 17.20
N GLN A 31 -2.32 0.14 18.00
CA GLN A 31 -0.91 0.45 17.67
C GLN A 31 0.03 -0.75 17.81
N ILE A 32 -0.34 -1.71 18.66
CA ILE A 32 0.36 -2.98 18.87
C ILE A 32 -0.66 -4.10 18.68
N ASP A 33 -1.06 -4.31 17.45
CA ASP A 33 -2.03 -5.33 17.06
C ASP A 33 -1.35 -6.54 16.40
N ALA A 34 -2.12 -7.60 16.26
CA ALA A 34 -1.63 -8.86 15.71
C ALA A 34 -1.13 -8.72 14.26
N ASP A 35 -1.83 -7.95 13.44
CA ASP A 35 -1.50 -7.73 12.04
C ASP A 35 -0.16 -7.01 11.89
N ARG A 36 0.04 -5.91 12.65
CA ARG A 36 1.30 -5.16 12.62
C ARG A 36 2.49 -5.97 13.11
N MET A 37 2.31 -6.74 14.19
CA MET A 37 3.37 -7.61 14.69
C MET A 37 3.75 -8.69 13.68
N ASP A 38 2.78 -9.26 12.97
CA ASP A 38 3.03 -10.27 11.95
C ASP A 38 3.75 -9.67 10.74
N TYR A 39 3.15 -8.64 10.11
CA TYR A 39 3.70 -8.16 8.85
C TYR A 39 5.08 -7.52 9.00
N LEU A 40 5.40 -6.86 10.12
CA LEU A 40 6.74 -6.29 10.33
C LEU A 40 7.81 -7.38 10.29
N LEU A 41 7.60 -8.48 11.01
CA LEU A 41 8.55 -9.60 11.03
C LEU A 41 8.63 -10.32 9.67
N ARG A 42 7.49 -10.56 9.07
CA ARG A 42 7.37 -11.24 7.77
C ARG A 42 8.00 -10.41 6.66
N ASP A 43 7.70 -9.12 6.61
CA ASP A 43 8.24 -8.23 5.58
C ASP A 43 9.74 -8.01 5.77
N ALA A 44 10.24 -7.91 7.01
CA ALA A 44 11.69 -7.87 7.27
C ALA A 44 12.37 -9.14 6.75
N TYR A 45 11.77 -10.31 6.96
CA TYR A 45 12.30 -11.57 6.47
C TYR A 45 12.36 -11.61 4.93
N TYR A 46 11.26 -11.28 4.24
CA TYR A 46 11.20 -11.35 2.78
C TYR A 46 11.98 -10.24 2.06
N THR A 47 12.13 -9.08 2.68
CA THR A 47 12.97 -8.00 2.13
C THR A 47 14.46 -8.15 2.47
N GLY A 48 14.79 -9.06 3.39
CA GLY A 48 16.17 -9.33 3.80
C GLY A 48 16.79 -8.22 4.66
N VAL A 49 15.96 -7.41 5.32
CA VAL A 49 16.44 -6.32 6.20
C VAL A 49 16.36 -6.72 7.67
N SER A 50 17.19 -6.09 8.49
CA SER A 50 17.21 -6.32 9.95
C SER A 50 16.34 -5.33 10.74
N TYR A 51 15.79 -4.32 10.09
CA TYR A 51 15.08 -3.20 10.75
C TYR A 51 13.78 -3.62 11.46
N GLY A 52 13.06 -4.62 10.92
CA GLY A 52 11.77 -5.04 11.43
C GLY A 52 11.82 -6.06 12.57
N HIS A 53 13.00 -6.37 13.11
CA HIS A 53 13.12 -7.34 14.19
C HIS A 53 12.91 -6.67 15.55
N PHE A 54 12.07 -7.30 16.37
CA PHE A 54 11.77 -6.91 17.74
C PHE A 54 11.41 -8.16 18.57
N ASP A 55 11.48 -8.07 19.90
CA ASP A 55 11.13 -9.19 20.78
C ASP A 55 9.62 -9.32 20.95
N MET A 56 8.97 -9.96 19.98
CA MET A 56 7.54 -10.23 19.99
C MET A 56 7.12 -11.07 21.21
N GLU A 57 7.90 -12.09 21.59
CA GLU A 57 7.57 -12.92 22.75
C GLU A 57 7.54 -12.09 24.03
N ARG A 58 8.49 -11.19 24.20
CA ARG A 58 8.52 -10.28 25.35
C ARG A 58 7.32 -9.37 25.35
N ILE A 59 6.93 -8.79 24.22
CA ILE A 59 5.72 -7.96 24.10
C ILE A 59 4.49 -8.77 24.54
N LEU A 60 4.28 -9.97 23.99
CA LEU A 60 3.15 -10.82 24.36
C LEU A 60 3.13 -11.19 25.85
N ARG A 61 4.29 -11.44 26.46
CA ARG A 61 4.39 -11.73 27.90
C ARG A 61 4.05 -10.55 28.81
N VAL A 62 4.20 -9.32 28.34
CA VAL A 62 3.93 -8.11 29.12
C VAL A 62 2.59 -7.46 28.80
N MET A 63 1.93 -7.85 27.73
CA MET A 63 0.57 -7.41 27.42
C MET A 63 -0.43 -7.94 28.44
N ARG A 64 -1.41 -7.13 28.78
CA ARG A 64 -2.51 -7.48 29.69
C ARG A 64 -3.81 -6.96 29.14
N PRO A 65 -4.85 -7.81 29.04
CA PRO A 65 -6.19 -7.37 28.72
C PRO A 65 -6.78 -6.59 29.89
N THR A 66 -7.52 -5.57 29.59
CA THR A 66 -8.44 -4.87 30.47
C THR A 66 -9.86 -5.04 29.91
N GLU A 67 -10.86 -4.39 30.48
CA GLU A 67 -12.24 -4.48 29.98
C GLU A 67 -12.38 -3.95 28.54
N ASP A 68 -11.63 -2.91 28.19
CA ASP A 68 -11.80 -2.20 26.92
C ASP A 68 -10.60 -2.26 25.97
N GLN A 69 -9.43 -2.65 26.46
CA GLN A 69 -8.19 -2.55 25.64
C GLN A 69 -7.08 -3.47 26.14
N VAL A 70 -6.05 -3.60 25.33
CA VAL A 70 -4.80 -4.23 25.73
C VAL A 70 -3.84 -3.16 26.22
N VAL A 71 -3.28 -3.35 27.42
CA VAL A 71 -2.25 -2.48 28.01
C VAL A 71 -0.96 -3.25 28.19
N VAL A 72 0.16 -2.54 28.32
CA VAL A 72 1.48 -3.13 28.51
C VAL A 72 1.99 -2.80 29.91
N LYS A 73 2.53 -3.80 30.62
CA LYS A 73 3.21 -3.57 31.89
C LYS A 73 4.41 -2.66 31.72
N VAL A 74 4.65 -1.80 32.71
CA VAL A 74 5.83 -0.89 32.72
C VAL A 74 7.16 -1.64 32.52
N THR A 75 7.26 -2.86 33.04
CA THR A 75 8.44 -3.71 32.84
C THR A 75 8.69 -4.14 31.38
N GLY A 76 7.73 -3.88 30.49
CA GLY A 76 7.81 -4.15 29.06
C GLY A 76 8.14 -2.90 28.22
N MET A 77 8.36 -1.75 28.85
CA MET A 77 8.57 -0.47 28.14
C MET A 77 9.61 -0.57 27.03
N HIS A 78 10.78 -1.11 27.32
CA HIS A 78 11.87 -1.21 26.33
C HIS A 78 11.52 -2.11 25.14
N ALA A 79 10.75 -3.19 25.34
CA ALA A 79 10.31 -4.03 24.22
C ALA A 79 9.31 -3.29 23.33
N VAL A 80 8.48 -2.44 23.89
CA VAL A 80 7.57 -1.57 23.13
C VAL A 80 8.31 -0.47 22.38
N GLU A 81 9.31 0.14 23.01
CA GLU A 81 10.17 1.14 22.36
C GLU A 81 10.92 0.53 21.16
N ASP A 82 11.47 -0.67 21.32
CA ASP A 82 12.13 -1.42 20.25
C ASP A 82 11.14 -1.73 19.09
N TYR A 83 9.96 -2.20 19.40
CA TYR A 83 8.89 -2.39 18.40
C TYR A 83 8.54 -1.10 17.64
N ILE A 84 8.37 0.00 18.34
CA ILE A 84 8.05 1.30 17.71
C ILE A 84 9.20 1.73 16.80
N MET A 85 10.44 1.56 17.23
CA MET A 85 11.61 1.89 16.44
C MET A 85 11.76 0.99 15.21
N SER A 86 11.54 -0.31 15.37
CA SER A 86 11.53 -1.27 14.25
C SER A 86 10.48 -0.89 13.22
N ARG A 87 9.27 -0.57 13.65
CA ARG A 87 8.20 -0.10 12.77
C ARG A 87 8.57 1.20 12.06
N TYR A 88 9.15 2.17 12.76
CA TYR A 88 9.59 3.42 12.18
C TYR A 88 10.65 3.21 11.09
N GLN A 89 11.63 2.36 11.36
CA GLN A 89 12.70 2.05 10.40
C GLN A 89 12.15 1.30 9.17
N MET A 90 11.29 0.30 9.36
CA MET A 90 10.63 -0.41 8.25
C MET A 90 9.82 0.54 7.38
N TYR A 91 9.13 1.50 8.00
CA TYR A 91 8.36 2.50 7.29
C TYR A 91 9.24 3.30 6.33
N TRP A 92 10.35 3.84 6.80
CA TRP A 92 11.23 4.66 5.97
C TRP A 92 12.12 3.86 5.01
N GLN A 93 12.62 2.72 5.45
CA GLN A 93 13.62 1.97 4.70
C GLN A 93 13.01 0.97 3.70
N VAL A 94 11.76 0.58 3.89
CA VAL A 94 11.09 -0.42 3.06
C VAL A 94 9.85 0.17 2.40
N TYR A 95 8.85 0.59 3.16
CA TYR A 95 7.55 0.99 2.59
C TYR A 95 7.62 2.35 1.87
N PHE A 96 8.36 3.31 2.41
CA PHE A 96 8.58 4.63 1.80
C PHE A 96 9.88 4.74 1.02
N HIS A 97 10.54 3.62 0.79
CA HIS A 97 11.74 3.66 -0.05
C HIS A 97 11.39 4.15 -1.46
N PRO A 98 12.17 5.08 -2.06
CA PRO A 98 11.86 5.67 -3.36
C PRO A 98 11.61 4.66 -4.48
N VAL A 99 12.28 3.51 -4.45
CA VAL A 99 12.08 2.43 -5.42
C VAL A 99 10.69 1.81 -5.28
N THR A 100 10.23 1.55 -4.06
CA THR A 100 8.89 1.02 -3.77
C THR A 100 7.83 2.03 -4.23
N ARG A 101 7.99 3.29 -3.84
CA ARG A 101 7.05 4.37 -4.23
C ARG A 101 7.01 4.57 -5.75
N SER A 102 8.16 4.52 -6.42
CA SER A 102 8.20 4.61 -7.87
C SER A 102 7.46 3.46 -8.57
N ALA A 103 7.59 2.24 -8.07
CA ALA A 103 6.83 1.10 -8.60
C ALA A 103 5.31 1.28 -8.41
N GLU A 104 4.87 1.73 -7.25
CA GLU A 104 3.45 2.02 -6.97
C GLU A 104 2.89 3.15 -7.86
N VAL A 105 3.69 4.18 -8.11
CA VAL A 105 3.32 5.26 -9.04
C VAL A 105 3.11 4.69 -10.44
N ILE A 106 4.05 3.90 -10.96
CA ILE A 106 3.93 3.30 -12.30
C ILE A 106 2.70 2.39 -12.36
N LEU A 107 2.49 1.55 -11.36
CA LEU A 107 1.31 0.68 -11.25
C LEU A 107 -0.01 1.49 -11.35
N THR A 108 -0.09 2.57 -10.59
CA THR A 108 -1.25 3.48 -10.61
C THR A 108 -1.44 4.12 -11.99
N LYS A 109 -0.35 4.53 -12.65
CA LYS A 109 -0.40 5.15 -14.00
C LYS A 109 -0.82 4.14 -15.06
N ILE A 110 -0.39 2.86 -14.97
CA ILE A 110 -0.84 1.79 -15.86
C ILE A 110 -2.37 1.65 -15.76
N PHE A 111 -2.92 1.47 -14.56
CA PHE A 111 -4.36 1.33 -14.39
C PHE A 111 -5.14 2.58 -14.83
N LYS A 112 -4.60 3.76 -14.57
CA LYS A 112 -5.17 5.02 -15.06
C LYS A 112 -5.22 5.04 -16.60
N ARG A 113 -4.14 4.62 -17.28
CA ARG A 113 -4.07 4.57 -18.75
C ARG A 113 -5.04 3.55 -19.32
N VAL A 114 -5.06 2.33 -18.78
CA VAL A 114 -5.99 1.28 -19.22
C VAL A 114 -7.44 1.73 -19.08
N LYS A 115 -7.79 2.34 -17.94
CA LYS A 115 -9.15 2.86 -17.71
C LYS A 115 -9.53 3.97 -18.67
N TYR A 116 -8.59 4.84 -19.03
CA TYR A 116 -8.77 5.89 -20.02
C TYR A 116 -9.01 5.26 -21.40
N LEU A 117 -8.12 4.39 -21.86
CA LEU A 117 -8.19 3.71 -23.16
C LEU A 117 -9.49 2.92 -23.32
N TYR A 118 -9.88 2.18 -22.28
CA TYR A 118 -11.15 1.44 -22.28
C TYR A 118 -12.36 2.36 -22.47
N LYS A 119 -12.38 3.51 -21.79
CA LYS A 119 -13.48 4.49 -21.93
C LYS A 119 -13.50 5.16 -23.30
N ASP A 120 -12.33 5.35 -23.90
CA ASP A 120 -12.14 5.95 -25.24
C ASP A 120 -12.42 4.97 -26.38
N GLY A 121 -12.77 3.72 -26.08
CA GLY A 121 -13.06 2.69 -27.10
C GLY A 121 -11.82 2.13 -27.81
N TYR A 122 -10.65 2.23 -27.18
CA TYR A 122 -9.42 1.66 -27.72
C TYR A 122 -9.54 0.15 -27.92
N ALA A 123 -9.12 -0.34 -29.08
CA ALA A 123 -9.09 -1.76 -29.41
C ALA A 123 -7.81 -2.41 -28.86
N PHE A 124 -7.89 -2.97 -27.67
CA PHE A 124 -6.78 -3.70 -27.08
C PHE A 124 -6.46 -4.98 -27.88
N GLN A 125 -5.17 -5.30 -28.02
CA GLN A 125 -4.77 -6.63 -28.49
C GLN A 125 -5.14 -7.71 -27.45
N ILE A 126 -4.98 -7.36 -26.16
CA ILE A 126 -5.44 -8.19 -25.04
C ILE A 126 -6.35 -7.34 -24.14
N GLU A 127 -7.65 -7.55 -24.28
CA GLU A 127 -8.65 -6.85 -23.48
C GLU A 127 -8.51 -7.15 -21.97
N PRO A 128 -8.68 -6.13 -21.11
CA PRO A 128 -8.60 -6.29 -19.65
C PRO A 128 -9.86 -6.94 -19.03
N THR A 129 -10.37 -8.02 -19.63
CA THR A 129 -11.67 -8.61 -19.34
C THR A 129 -11.86 -8.89 -17.84
N LEU A 130 -10.86 -9.47 -17.18
CA LEU A 130 -10.94 -9.79 -15.74
C LEU A 130 -10.86 -8.54 -14.85
N LEU A 131 -10.29 -7.45 -15.34
CA LEU A 131 -10.16 -6.19 -14.58
C LEU A 131 -11.36 -5.24 -14.80
N LEU A 132 -12.18 -5.47 -15.82
CA LEU A 132 -13.31 -4.59 -16.16
C LEU A 132 -14.31 -4.40 -15.03
N PRO A 133 -14.71 -5.43 -14.26
CA PRO A 133 -15.61 -5.24 -13.12
C PRO A 133 -15.05 -4.27 -12.08
N LEU A 134 -13.73 -4.32 -11.85
CA LEU A 134 -13.03 -3.41 -10.95
C LEU A 134 -13.07 -1.96 -11.48
N PHE A 135 -12.80 -1.76 -12.76
CA PHE A 135 -12.83 -0.44 -13.38
C PHE A 135 -14.23 0.18 -13.44
N LYS A 136 -15.25 -0.66 -13.53
CA LYS A 136 -16.67 -0.25 -13.52
C LYS A 136 -17.23 -0.03 -12.12
N GLY A 137 -16.53 -0.49 -11.07
CA GLY A 137 -16.96 -0.40 -9.68
C GLY A 137 -18.11 -1.35 -9.32
N ASN A 138 -18.27 -2.45 -10.06
CA ASN A 138 -19.33 -3.44 -9.87
C ASN A 138 -18.78 -4.87 -9.82
N VAL A 139 -17.67 -5.05 -9.13
CA VAL A 139 -17.05 -6.37 -8.94
C VAL A 139 -17.91 -7.20 -7.96
N ASP A 140 -18.32 -8.39 -8.39
CA ASP A 140 -18.90 -9.39 -7.49
C ASP A 140 -17.81 -10.21 -6.77
N ILE A 141 -18.23 -10.98 -5.75
CA ILE A 141 -17.29 -11.74 -4.90
C ILE A 141 -16.52 -12.77 -5.72
N ASP A 142 -17.15 -13.47 -6.66
CA ASP A 142 -16.50 -14.52 -7.43
C ASP A 142 -15.47 -13.93 -8.39
N SER A 143 -15.79 -12.83 -9.05
CA SER A 143 -14.85 -12.07 -9.87
C SER A 143 -13.69 -11.49 -9.04
N TYR A 144 -13.99 -10.97 -7.84
CA TYR A 144 -12.96 -10.44 -6.94
C TYR A 144 -11.95 -11.52 -6.49
N LEU A 145 -12.45 -12.71 -6.14
CA LEU A 145 -11.61 -13.82 -5.71
C LEU A 145 -10.72 -14.41 -6.81
N GLN A 146 -11.00 -14.09 -8.07
CA GLN A 146 -10.15 -14.49 -9.21
C GLN A 146 -9.02 -13.50 -9.49
N LEU A 147 -9.06 -12.31 -8.87
CA LEU A 147 -8.05 -11.27 -9.06
C LEU A 147 -6.86 -11.52 -8.11
N ASP A 148 -5.74 -11.87 -8.70
CA ASP A 148 -4.47 -12.03 -8.00
C ASP A 148 -3.32 -11.37 -8.78
N GLU A 149 -2.12 -11.45 -8.23
CA GLU A 149 -0.91 -10.92 -8.89
C GLU A 149 -0.63 -11.59 -10.24
N SER A 150 -1.02 -12.84 -10.43
CA SER A 150 -0.79 -13.57 -11.68
C SER A 150 -1.59 -12.98 -12.81
N VAL A 151 -2.85 -12.61 -12.54
CA VAL A 151 -3.73 -11.92 -13.50
C VAL A 151 -3.13 -10.59 -13.92
N VAL A 152 -2.70 -9.77 -12.95
CA VAL A 152 -2.11 -8.46 -13.22
C VAL A 152 -0.81 -8.60 -14.00
N ASN A 153 0.07 -9.50 -13.58
CA ASN A 153 1.34 -9.77 -14.26
C ASN A 153 1.14 -10.26 -15.70
N TYR A 154 0.15 -11.11 -15.93
CA TYR A 154 -0.19 -11.56 -17.28
C TYR A 154 -0.55 -10.38 -18.18
N TYR A 155 -1.44 -9.49 -17.74
CA TYR A 155 -1.81 -8.32 -18.52
C TYR A 155 -0.59 -7.40 -18.77
N PHE A 156 0.21 -7.12 -17.76
CA PHE A 156 1.38 -6.26 -17.90
C PHE A 156 2.40 -6.82 -18.88
N GLN A 157 2.65 -8.14 -18.84
CA GLN A 157 3.51 -8.80 -19.84
C GLN A 157 2.98 -8.65 -21.24
N ARG A 158 1.67 -8.73 -21.44
CA ARG A 158 1.05 -8.61 -22.78
C ARG A 158 0.96 -7.18 -23.24
N TRP A 159 0.61 -6.24 -22.36
CA TRP A 159 0.48 -4.83 -22.69
C TRP A 159 1.80 -4.11 -22.99
N GLN A 160 2.95 -4.70 -22.71
CA GLN A 160 4.23 -4.21 -23.24
C GLN A 160 4.24 -4.12 -24.77
N TYR A 161 3.40 -4.87 -25.46
CA TYR A 161 3.33 -4.94 -26.91
C TYR A 161 2.08 -4.26 -27.49
N GLU A 162 1.33 -3.52 -26.67
CA GLU A 162 0.20 -2.74 -27.15
C GLU A 162 0.65 -1.60 -28.07
N THR A 163 -0.26 -1.18 -28.97
CA THR A 163 0.04 -0.09 -29.91
C THR A 163 0.01 1.28 -29.23
N ASP A 164 -0.65 1.40 -28.09
CA ASP A 164 -0.59 2.62 -27.27
C ASP A 164 0.79 2.77 -26.63
N PRO A 165 1.56 3.82 -26.99
CA PRO A 165 2.96 3.95 -26.57
C PRO A 165 3.11 4.21 -25.07
N ILE A 166 2.11 4.84 -24.41
CA ILE A 166 2.16 5.12 -22.99
C ILE A 166 1.92 3.85 -22.20
N LEU A 167 0.90 3.07 -22.56
CA LEU A 167 0.61 1.80 -21.88
C LEU A 167 1.78 0.83 -22.05
N SER A 168 2.27 0.69 -23.25
CA SER A 168 3.41 -0.18 -23.58
C SER A 168 4.65 0.19 -22.76
N ASP A 169 5.07 1.45 -22.76
CA ASP A 169 6.26 1.90 -22.01
C ASP A 169 6.09 1.77 -20.48
N LEU A 170 4.93 2.10 -19.95
CA LEU A 170 4.68 1.95 -18.49
C LEU A 170 4.74 0.49 -18.05
N CYS A 171 4.14 -0.44 -18.83
CA CYS A 171 4.21 -1.87 -18.54
C CYS A 171 5.63 -2.40 -18.66
N ASP A 172 6.38 -2.01 -19.70
CA ASP A 172 7.77 -2.40 -19.85
C ASP A 172 8.65 -1.85 -18.71
N ARG A 173 8.42 -0.61 -18.27
CA ARG A 173 9.10 -0.04 -17.10
C ARG A 173 8.85 -0.85 -15.83
N PHE A 174 7.59 -1.20 -15.58
CA PHE A 174 7.22 -1.96 -14.39
C PHE A 174 7.84 -3.36 -14.41
N MET A 175 7.67 -4.09 -15.51
CA MET A 175 8.15 -5.47 -15.65
C MET A 175 9.66 -5.60 -15.64
N ASN A 176 10.38 -4.64 -16.21
CA ASN A 176 11.84 -4.63 -16.32
C ASN A 176 12.52 -3.72 -15.28
N ARG A 177 11.79 -3.26 -14.25
CA ARG A 177 12.31 -2.42 -13.15
C ARG A 177 13.02 -1.14 -13.65
N ARG A 178 12.59 -0.57 -14.77
CA ARG A 178 13.05 0.74 -15.28
C ARG A 178 12.25 1.87 -14.64
N LEU A 179 12.32 1.96 -13.32
CA LEU A 179 11.50 2.81 -12.49
C LEU A 179 11.80 4.30 -12.70
N PHE A 180 10.84 5.16 -12.35
CA PHE A 180 11.01 6.60 -12.38
C PHE A 180 12.10 7.03 -11.40
N LYS A 181 12.83 8.07 -11.76
CA LYS A 181 13.74 8.76 -10.84
C LYS A 181 12.95 9.71 -9.95
N TYR A 182 13.43 9.89 -8.75
CA TYR A 182 12.86 10.88 -7.83
C TYR A 182 13.83 12.02 -7.57
N ILE A 183 13.28 13.16 -7.23
CA ILE A 183 14.00 14.32 -6.72
C ILE A 183 13.24 14.81 -5.47
N GLU A 184 13.98 15.25 -4.48
CA GLU A 184 13.37 15.94 -3.34
C GLU A 184 12.79 17.28 -3.80
N TYR A 185 11.60 17.59 -3.31
CA TYR A 185 10.84 18.76 -3.70
C TYR A 185 10.18 19.40 -2.50
N ASP A 186 10.47 20.67 -2.26
CA ASP A 186 9.79 21.50 -1.26
C ASP A 186 8.74 22.40 -1.96
N PRO A 187 7.42 22.12 -1.79
CA PRO A 187 6.36 22.87 -2.45
C PRO A 187 6.37 24.37 -2.14
N GLU A 188 6.86 24.75 -0.96
CA GLU A 188 6.85 26.16 -0.53
C GLU A 188 8.03 26.95 -1.12
N ARG A 189 9.18 26.28 -1.31
CA ARG A 189 10.44 26.93 -1.71
C ARG A 189 10.82 26.72 -3.16
N GLU A 190 10.36 25.63 -3.77
CA GLU A 190 10.89 25.14 -5.03
C GLU A 190 9.87 25.06 -6.17
N LYS A 191 8.78 25.84 -6.09
CA LYS A 191 7.73 25.84 -7.13
C LYS A 191 8.30 25.98 -8.55
N SER A 192 9.31 26.82 -8.73
CA SER A 192 9.98 27.02 -10.03
C SER A 192 10.68 25.75 -10.58
N LYS A 193 11.02 24.77 -9.73
CA LYS A 193 11.55 23.49 -10.20
C LYS A 193 10.47 22.67 -10.92
N LEU A 194 9.26 22.69 -10.37
CA LEU A 194 8.13 21.98 -10.98
C LEU A 194 7.76 22.60 -12.31
N ASP A 195 7.64 23.92 -12.38
CA ASP A 195 7.33 24.65 -13.61
C ASP A 195 8.36 24.35 -14.73
N LYS A 196 9.66 24.35 -14.39
CA LYS A 196 10.72 23.97 -15.31
C LYS A 196 10.65 22.51 -15.77
N LEU A 197 10.25 21.62 -14.86
CA LEU A 197 10.11 20.22 -15.20
C LEU A 197 8.95 20.02 -16.17
N GLU A 198 7.82 20.66 -15.93
CA GLU A 198 6.66 20.64 -16.84
C GLU A 198 7.01 21.19 -18.22
N GLU A 199 7.74 22.32 -18.32
CA GLU A 199 8.26 22.84 -19.59
C GLU A 199 9.15 21.82 -20.33
N LEU A 200 10.01 21.09 -19.60
CA LEU A 200 10.85 20.04 -20.20
C LEU A 200 10.03 18.87 -20.73
N PHE A 201 8.98 18.45 -20.03
CA PHE A 201 8.05 17.43 -20.48
C PHE A 201 7.33 17.85 -21.75
N GLU A 202 6.84 19.11 -21.81
CA GLU A 202 6.22 19.66 -23.02
C GLU A 202 7.17 19.69 -24.19
N ARG A 203 8.40 20.20 -24.01
CA ARG A 203 9.42 20.22 -25.08
C ARG A 203 9.82 18.83 -25.58
N ALA A 204 9.81 17.84 -24.69
CA ALA A 204 10.10 16.46 -25.01
C ALA A 204 8.89 15.70 -25.60
N ASN A 205 7.73 16.35 -25.70
CA ASN A 205 6.45 15.74 -26.08
C ASN A 205 6.10 14.51 -25.21
N ILE A 206 6.35 14.62 -23.91
CA ILE A 206 6.04 13.59 -22.91
C ILE A 206 4.83 14.03 -22.10
N ASP A 207 3.81 13.17 -22.01
CA ASP A 207 2.59 13.46 -21.23
C ASP A 207 2.88 13.39 -19.72
N SER A 208 3.01 14.56 -19.09
CA SER A 208 3.27 14.69 -17.65
C SER A 208 2.22 14.00 -16.79
N THR A 209 0.98 13.81 -17.28
CA THR A 209 -0.09 13.09 -16.58
C THR A 209 0.31 11.67 -16.21
N TYR A 210 1.13 11.03 -17.04
CA TYR A 210 1.58 9.65 -16.84
C TYR A 210 3.01 9.52 -16.33
N TYR A 211 3.87 10.52 -16.56
CA TYR A 211 5.30 10.42 -16.27
C TYR A 211 5.79 11.33 -15.16
N LEU A 212 4.91 12.17 -14.62
CA LEU A 212 5.23 13.04 -13.47
C LEU A 212 4.21 12.81 -12.35
N THR A 213 4.69 12.78 -11.11
CA THR A 213 3.85 12.71 -9.92
C THR A 213 4.57 13.36 -8.76
N ILE A 214 3.85 14.19 -8.00
CA ILE A 214 4.27 14.63 -6.70
C ILE A 214 3.73 13.61 -5.70
N ASP A 215 4.61 13.03 -4.92
CA ASP A 215 4.28 12.07 -3.88
C ASP A 215 4.74 12.61 -2.52
N SER A 216 3.94 12.40 -1.50
CA SER A 216 4.26 12.82 -0.13
C SER A 216 3.81 11.78 0.87
N SER A 217 4.65 11.51 1.85
CA SER A 217 4.27 10.68 2.99
C SER A 217 3.31 11.49 3.87
N LYS A 218 2.03 11.15 3.85
CA LYS A 218 1.03 11.74 4.74
C LYS A 218 0.81 10.92 6.01
N ASP A 219 1.22 9.67 5.98
CA ASP A 219 1.03 8.75 7.08
C ASP A 219 2.23 8.82 8.03
N LEU A 220 1.95 9.15 9.27
CA LEU A 220 2.93 8.99 10.33
C LEU A 220 3.03 7.49 10.71
N PRO A 221 4.24 6.98 10.95
CA PRO A 221 4.41 5.58 11.36
C PRO A 221 3.72 5.24 12.69
N TYR A 222 3.32 6.23 13.46
CA TYR A 222 2.56 6.10 14.70
C TYR A 222 1.75 7.37 14.98
N ASP A 223 0.63 7.22 15.69
CA ASP A 223 -0.16 8.37 16.12
C ASP A 223 0.56 9.16 17.22
N VAL A 224 0.53 10.47 17.10
CA VAL A 224 1.04 11.35 18.16
C VAL A 224 0.20 11.15 19.42
N TYR A 225 0.85 10.89 20.55
CA TYR A 225 0.17 10.80 21.84
C TYR A 225 -0.63 12.08 22.11
N ARG A 226 -1.93 11.92 22.24
CA ARG A 226 -2.85 13.00 22.65
C ARG A 226 -3.36 12.69 24.05
N LYS A 227 -2.95 13.50 25.02
CA LYS A 227 -3.43 13.37 26.42
C LYS A 227 -4.96 13.53 26.44
N GLY A 228 -5.67 12.46 26.81
CA GLY A 228 -7.13 12.51 27.03
C GLY A 228 -8.00 11.98 25.86
N LYS A 229 -7.47 11.18 24.98
CA LYS A 229 -8.28 10.34 24.06
C LYS A 229 -8.02 8.88 24.33
#